data_b3c5ae047519f7fc236e5665b72d0496
#
_entry.id   b3c5ae047519f7fc236e5665b72d0496
#
_cell.length_a   1.000
_cell.length_b   1.000
_cell.length_c   1.000
_cell.angle_alpha   90.00
_cell.angle_beta   90.00
_cell.angle_gamma   90.00
#
_symmetry.space_group_name_H-M   'P 1'
#
loop_
_entity.id
_entity.type
_entity.pdbx_description
1 polymer ?
#
loop_
_entity_poly.entity_id
_entity_poly.type
_entity_poly.pdbx_seq_one_letter_code
_entity_poly.pdbx_strand_id
1 'polypeptide(L)'
;MKQQNQKSTSWSFRPVSIALGLCMTTLAACAGATSSNTTGDTSIKAAALTGAMNRVDTSIKLPAGFAAIVVAGGMGQPRHIAVASNGIVFVKLAKLKDGKGIYRLEDTNGDGTADKLTGFGNYRGTGIAIKNGYLYAASDNDIFRYKLDANNNVIDPVNPEKIVTGLIARNEHETKSIVLDNDGNLYTMVGAYSNSCQVQDRAKGSVGIMPCPILDSAGGVWQFKADKPGQTYGDGVRYATGLRNVVGLDWNTATNSLFVMQHGRDQLNSIFPDLYDAKQNAELPAECMYELHKGSNCGWPYIYYDQFQHKKILAPEYGGDGKKTGGDDAQDPVASYPGHLAPNGLLFYTGSQFPEKYKNGAFIAFHGSWNRAPEPQKGFFVVFQPFKDGKPSGDGEVFADNFSGGPEKTASGRANHRPCGLAQGPDGSIYVTDDSKGTIWKIAYTK
;
A
#
# COMPACT_ATOMS: atom_id res chain seq x y z
N MET A 1 -36.57 -13.43 29.48
CA MET A 1 -36.54 -12.81 28.15
C MET A 1 -36.12 -11.36 28.30
N LYS A 2 -34.86 -11.05 28.10
CA LYS A 2 -34.33 -9.68 27.98
C LYS A 2 -33.61 -9.64 26.64
N GLN A 3 -34.16 -8.90 25.68
CA GLN A 3 -33.51 -8.60 24.41
C GLN A 3 -32.32 -7.70 24.70
N GLN A 4 -31.14 -8.18 24.44
CA GLN A 4 -29.94 -7.34 24.34
C GLN A 4 -29.91 -6.70 22.94
N ASN A 5 -30.07 -5.39 22.90
CA ASN A 5 -29.83 -4.58 21.75
C ASN A 5 -28.33 -4.70 21.36
N GLN A 6 -28.05 -5.45 20.32
CA GLN A 6 -26.75 -5.40 19.66
C GLN A 6 -26.61 -4.03 18.94
N LYS A 7 -25.80 -3.17 19.50
CA LYS A 7 -25.32 -1.98 18.76
C LYS A 7 -24.40 -2.46 17.64
N SER A 8 -24.91 -2.43 16.42
CA SER A 8 -24.09 -2.61 15.24
C SER A 8 -23.14 -1.40 15.12
N THR A 9 -21.86 -1.62 15.40
CA THR A 9 -20.82 -0.66 15.03
C THR A 9 -20.67 -0.73 13.51
N SER A 10 -21.46 0.07 12.81
CA SER A 10 -21.23 0.32 11.38
C SER A 10 -20.04 1.26 11.26
N TRP A 11 -19.00 0.80 10.61
CA TRP A 11 -17.95 1.68 10.09
C TRP A 11 -18.60 2.62 9.06
N SER A 12 -19.11 3.75 9.52
CA SER A 12 -19.59 4.80 8.65
C SER A 12 -18.44 5.78 8.43
N PHE A 13 -17.80 5.67 7.30
CA PHE A 13 -16.97 6.75 6.81
C PHE A 13 -17.88 7.97 6.60
N ARG A 14 -17.78 8.97 7.45
CA ARG A 14 -18.58 10.19 7.33
C ARG A 14 -18.02 11.06 6.20
N PRO A 15 -18.82 11.41 5.18
CA PRO A 15 -18.41 12.45 4.25
C PRO A 15 -18.39 13.81 4.99
N VAL A 16 -17.33 14.58 4.82
CA VAL A 16 -17.23 15.95 5.34
C VAL A 16 -18.18 16.82 4.53
N SER A 17 -19.27 17.26 5.13
CA SER A 17 -20.15 18.27 4.56
C SER A 17 -19.51 19.66 4.69
N ILE A 18 -19.27 20.30 3.54
CA ILE A 18 -18.72 21.67 3.44
C ILE A 18 -19.87 22.66 3.61
N ALA A 19 -19.81 23.49 4.65
CA ALA A 19 -20.60 24.73 4.74
C ALA A 19 -19.81 25.86 4.08
N LEU A 20 -20.31 26.40 2.99
CA LEU A 20 -19.81 27.63 2.36
C LEU A 20 -20.17 28.83 3.22
N GLY A 21 -19.18 29.43 3.83
CA GLY A 21 -19.28 30.76 4.44
C GLY A 21 -18.58 31.80 3.55
N LEU A 22 -19.38 32.64 2.90
CA LEU A 22 -18.92 33.78 2.13
C LEU A 22 -18.53 34.91 3.10
N CYS A 23 -17.27 35.31 3.14
CA CYS A 23 -16.84 36.51 3.82
C CYS A 23 -16.03 37.40 2.87
N MET A 24 -16.67 38.48 2.42
CA MET A 24 -15.99 39.59 1.73
C MET A 24 -15.31 40.47 2.77
N THR A 25 -14.04 40.76 2.62
CA THR A 25 -13.41 41.93 3.26
C THR A 25 -12.44 42.60 2.30
N THR A 26 -12.57 43.90 2.32
CA THR A 26 -12.02 44.96 1.51
C THR A 26 -10.49 45.13 1.64
N LEU A 27 -9.87 45.49 0.50
CA LEU A 27 -8.47 45.97 0.43
C LEU A 27 -8.30 47.31 1.10
N ALA A 28 -7.23 47.44 1.85
CA ALA A 28 -6.59 48.73 2.12
C ALA A 28 -5.11 48.64 1.74
N ALA A 29 -4.69 49.52 0.87
CA ALA A 29 -3.32 49.65 0.41
C ALA A 29 -2.51 50.51 1.40
N CYS A 30 -1.28 50.09 1.71
CA CYS A 30 -0.21 50.98 2.15
C CYS A 30 1.09 50.63 1.43
N ALA A 31 1.63 51.66 0.79
CA ALA A 31 2.88 51.58 0.01
C ALA A 31 4.10 51.83 0.92
N GLY A 32 5.21 51.22 0.52
CA GLY A 32 6.54 51.77 0.78
C GLY A 32 7.53 50.83 1.44
N ALA A 33 8.43 50.23 0.69
CA ALA A 33 9.88 50.36 0.79
C ALA A 33 10.60 49.34 -0.11
N THR A 34 11.51 49.86 -0.83
CA THR A 34 12.50 49.36 -1.78
C THR A 34 13.22 48.07 -1.45
N SER A 35 13.26 47.18 -2.43
CA SER A 35 14.32 46.72 -3.29
C SER A 35 15.14 45.51 -2.86
N SER A 36 15.09 44.48 -3.64
CA SER A 36 16.22 43.92 -4.40
C SER A 36 15.72 42.71 -5.20
N ASN A 37 16.15 42.68 -6.46
CA ASN A 37 15.76 41.73 -7.48
C ASN A 37 15.84 40.26 -7.07
N THR A 38 14.71 39.58 -7.06
CA THR A 38 14.57 38.16 -7.26
C THR A 38 13.35 37.88 -8.17
N THR A 39 13.33 38.51 -9.33
CA THR A 39 12.22 38.38 -10.29
C THR A 39 12.26 37.07 -11.10
N GLY A 40 13.30 36.23 -10.94
CA GLY A 40 13.39 34.94 -11.65
C GLY A 40 12.63 33.79 -10.99
N ASP A 41 12.58 33.75 -9.67
CA ASP A 41 12.06 32.57 -8.93
C ASP A 41 10.52 32.55 -8.79
N THR A 42 9.91 33.73 -8.71
CA THR A 42 8.44 33.85 -8.60
C THR A 42 7.70 33.62 -9.93
N SER A 43 8.30 33.97 -11.07
CA SER A 43 7.69 33.75 -12.37
C SER A 43 7.75 32.28 -12.81
N ILE A 44 8.81 31.54 -12.43
CA ILE A 44 8.95 30.12 -12.69
C ILE A 44 7.97 29.34 -11.79
N LYS A 45 7.84 29.70 -10.51
CA LYS A 45 6.84 29.10 -9.61
C LYS A 45 5.40 29.37 -10.04
N ALA A 46 5.09 30.55 -10.53
CA ALA A 46 3.76 30.89 -11.03
C ALA A 46 3.44 30.15 -12.35
N ALA A 47 4.39 30.01 -13.26
CA ALA A 47 4.22 29.26 -14.51
C ALA A 47 4.07 27.74 -14.25
N ALA A 48 4.86 27.19 -13.31
CA ALA A 48 4.73 25.79 -12.88
C ALA A 48 3.39 25.51 -12.21
N LEU A 49 2.88 26.43 -11.38
CA LEU A 49 1.56 26.33 -10.76
C LEU A 49 0.44 26.42 -11.81
N THR A 50 0.57 27.26 -12.84
CA THR A 50 -0.45 27.40 -13.89
C THR A 50 -0.45 26.18 -14.84
N GLY A 51 0.70 25.60 -15.14
CA GLY A 51 0.83 24.36 -15.90
C GLY A 51 0.25 23.15 -15.15
N ALA A 52 0.52 23.05 -13.84
CA ALA A 52 -0.02 22.02 -12.99
C ALA A 52 -1.54 22.09 -12.83
N MET A 53 -2.14 23.28 -12.80
CA MET A 53 -3.60 23.44 -12.68
C MET A 53 -4.38 22.87 -13.87
N ASN A 54 -3.81 22.83 -15.06
CA ASN A 54 -4.45 22.23 -16.25
C ASN A 54 -4.46 20.69 -16.24
N ARG A 55 -3.82 20.05 -15.25
CA ARG A 55 -3.67 18.58 -15.13
C ARG A 55 -4.18 18.02 -13.82
N VAL A 56 -4.93 18.82 -13.07
CA VAL A 56 -5.61 18.38 -11.85
C VAL A 56 -6.73 17.42 -12.24
N ASP A 57 -6.65 16.21 -11.70
CA ASP A 57 -7.73 15.24 -11.84
C ASP A 57 -8.81 15.52 -10.78
N THR A 58 -9.83 16.24 -11.18
CA THR A 58 -10.97 16.60 -10.33
C THR A 58 -11.90 15.41 -10.05
N SER A 59 -11.71 14.27 -10.70
CA SER A 59 -12.46 13.05 -10.42
C SER A 59 -12.08 12.41 -9.10
N ILE A 60 -10.83 12.59 -8.65
CA ILE A 60 -10.36 12.12 -7.35
C ILE A 60 -10.86 13.07 -6.27
N LYS A 61 -11.60 12.55 -5.30
CA LYS A 61 -12.12 13.31 -4.16
C LYS A 61 -11.08 13.38 -3.06
N LEU A 62 -10.73 14.60 -2.68
CA LEU A 62 -9.71 14.92 -1.68
C LEU A 62 -10.26 15.90 -0.64
N PRO A 63 -9.66 15.99 0.55
CA PRO A 63 -9.94 17.05 1.50
C PRO A 63 -9.61 18.44 0.93
N ALA A 64 -10.24 19.48 1.48
CA ALA A 64 -10.02 20.86 1.04
C ALA A 64 -8.52 21.25 1.11
N GLY A 65 -8.04 21.90 0.07
CA GLY A 65 -6.66 22.35 -0.06
C GLY A 65 -5.71 21.31 -0.66
N PHE A 66 -6.20 20.12 -1.00
CA PHE A 66 -5.40 19.12 -1.74
C PHE A 66 -5.80 19.06 -3.21
N ALA A 67 -4.83 18.71 -4.05
CA ALA A 67 -5.05 18.46 -5.47
C ALA A 67 -4.35 17.17 -5.90
N ALA A 68 -4.99 16.38 -6.78
CA ALA A 68 -4.38 15.24 -7.46
C ALA A 68 -3.92 15.68 -8.85
N ILE A 69 -2.62 15.62 -9.10
CA ILE A 69 -1.99 15.99 -10.37
C ILE A 69 -1.59 14.70 -11.09
N VAL A 70 -1.98 14.55 -12.35
CA VAL A 70 -1.58 13.38 -13.16
C VAL A 70 -0.11 13.53 -13.57
N VAL A 71 0.75 12.70 -12.99
CA VAL A 71 2.19 12.65 -13.31
C VAL A 71 2.44 11.87 -14.59
N ALA A 72 1.76 10.74 -14.77
CA ALA A 72 1.85 9.93 -15.98
C ALA A 72 0.56 9.11 -16.16
N GLY A 73 0.23 8.79 -17.41
CA GLY A 73 -0.86 7.90 -17.78
C GLY A 73 -0.42 6.79 -18.71
N GLY A 74 -1.23 5.72 -18.84
CA GLY A 74 -0.95 4.62 -19.75
C GLY A 74 0.32 3.83 -19.45
N MET A 75 0.75 3.80 -18.18
CA MET A 75 1.95 3.11 -17.74
C MET A 75 1.80 1.57 -17.68
N GLY A 76 0.68 1.02 -18.13
CA GLY A 76 0.40 -0.41 -18.04
C GLY A 76 -0.12 -0.78 -16.65
N GLN A 77 0.62 -1.59 -15.90
CA GLN A 77 0.25 -2.03 -14.55
C GLN A 77 1.31 -1.63 -13.51
N PRO A 78 1.42 -0.33 -13.18
CA PRO A 78 2.36 0.15 -12.16
C PRO A 78 1.91 -0.30 -10.77
N ARG A 79 2.82 -0.96 -10.05
CA ARG A 79 2.61 -1.46 -8.70
C ARG A 79 3.24 -0.50 -7.69
N HIS A 80 4.36 -0.84 -7.10
CA HIS A 80 5.04 0.05 -6.17
C HIS A 80 5.86 1.12 -6.90
N ILE A 81 6.11 2.18 -6.18
CA ILE A 81 6.71 3.43 -6.67
C ILE A 81 7.74 3.93 -5.65
N ALA A 82 8.80 4.55 -6.12
CA ALA A 82 9.79 5.21 -5.28
C ALA A 82 10.12 6.58 -5.89
N VAL A 83 10.25 7.60 -5.05
CA VAL A 83 10.57 8.97 -5.49
C VAL A 83 11.93 9.37 -4.93
N ALA A 84 12.81 9.80 -5.80
CA ALA A 84 14.16 10.25 -5.44
C ALA A 84 14.14 11.66 -4.85
N SER A 85 15.23 12.03 -4.18
CA SER A 85 15.38 13.35 -3.53
C SER A 85 15.33 14.56 -4.49
N ASN A 86 15.52 14.35 -5.77
CA ASN A 86 15.38 15.36 -6.83
C ASN A 86 14.02 15.30 -7.57
N GLY A 87 13.04 14.52 -7.07
CA GLY A 87 11.71 14.42 -7.65
C GLY A 87 11.55 13.39 -8.77
N ILE A 88 12.63 12.74 -9.19
CA ILE A 88 12.55 11.64 -10.17
C ILE A 88 11.77 10.48 -9.59
N VAL A 89 10.83 9.95 -10.39
CA VAL A 89 9.96 8.86 -9.99
C VAL A 89 10.42 7.56 -10.64
N PHE A 90 10.53 6.50 -9.86
CA PHE A 90 10.72 5.14 -10.35
C PHE A 90 9.48 4.31 -10.05
N VAL A 91 9.02 3.54 -11.04
CA VAL A 91 7.84 2.70 -10.89
C VAL A 91 8.12 1.28 -11.37
N LYS A 92 7.66 0.29 -10.59
CA LYS A 92 7.75 -1.13 -10.91
C LYS A 92 6.43 -1.61 -11.51
N LEU A 93 6.51 -2.40 -12.58
CA LEU A 93 5.34 -2.90 -13.30
C LEU A 93 5.07 -4.39 -13.00
N ALA A 94 3.79 -4.74 -12.81
CA ALA A 94 3.33 -6.13 -12.67
C ALA A 94 3.40 -6.90 -14.00
N LYS A 95 3.34 -6.19 -15.14
CA LYS A 95 3.54 -6.73 -16.49
C LYS A 95 4.51 -5.83 -17.25
N LEU A 96 5.29 -6.42 -18.12
CA LEU A 96 6.22 -5.66 -18.94
C LEU A 96 5.45 -4.74 -19.91
N LYS A 97 5.91 -3.50 -20.01
CA LYS A 97 5.52 -2.54 -21.03
C LYS A 97 6.73 -2.33 -21.94
N ASP A 98 6.58 -2.53 -23.24
CA ASP A 98 7.67 -2.46 -24.23
C ASP A 98 8.92 -3.27 -23.84
N GLY A 99 8.69 -4.47 -23.24
CA GLY A 99 9.74 -5.37 -22.75
C GLY A 99 10.45 -4.90 -21.48
N LYS A 100 9.95 -3.85 -20.80
CA LYS A 100 10.55 -3.26 -19.59
C LYS A 100 9.62 -3.35 -18.40
N GLY A 101 10.19 -3.63 -17.23
CA GLY A 101 9.46 -3.78 -15.98
C GLY A 101 9.70 -2.67 -14.96
N ILE A 102 10.57 -1.73 -15.25
CA ILE A 102 10.84 -0.54 -14.43
C ILE A 102 10.88 0.67 -15.35
N TYR A 103 10.26 1.75 -14.92
CA TYR A 103 10.34 3.05 -15.61
C TYR A 103 10.82 4.12 -14.66
N ARG A 104 11.73 4.96 -15.18
CA ARG A 104 12.16 6.23 -14.63
C ARG A 104 11.38 7.34 -15.33
N LEU A 105 10.69 8.17 -14.57
CA LEU A 105 9.86 9.26 -15.04
C LEU A 105 10.49 10.57 -14.55
N GLU A 106 10.64 11.52 -15.46
CA GLU A 106 11.24 12.82 -15.21
C GLU A 106 10.35 13.92 -15.78
N ASP A 107 10.03 14.89 -14.93
CA ASP A 107 9.40 16.15 -15.30
C ASP A 107 10.53 17.14 -15.60
N THR A 108 10.84 17.37 -16.88
CA THR A 108 12.00 18.21 -17.29
C THR A 108 11.66 19.69 -17.40
N ASN A 109 10.36 20.01 -17.47
CA ASN A 109 9.86 21.36 -17.64
C ASN A 109 9.22 21.97 -16.37
N GLY A 110 9.07 21.16 -15.29
CA GLY A 110 8.55 21.58 -14.02
C GLY A 110 7.03 21.77 -13.96
N ASP A 111 6.28 21.18 -14.91
CA ASP A 111 4.82 21.32 -14.99
C ASP A 111 4.03 20.29 -14.18
N GLY A 112 4.72 19.39 -13.47
CA GLY A 112 4.16 18.34 -12.62
C GLY A 112 3.84 17.03 -13.34
N THR A 113 4.07 16.97 -14.68
CA THR A 113 3.90 15.74 -15.46
C THR A 113 5.24 15.27 -16.00
N ALA A 114 5.45 13.97 -15.99
CA ALA A 114 6.64 13.39 -16.59
C ALA A 114 6.58 13.46 -18.11
N ASP A 115 7.50 14.18 -18.73
CA ASP A 115 7.65 14.31 -20.17
C ASP A 115 8.76 13.41 -20.73
N LYS A 116 9.63 12.86 -19.87
CA LYS A 116 10.65 11.90 -20.24
C LYS A 116 10.51 10.61 -19.46
N LEU A 117 10.31 9.51 -20.20
CA LEU A 117 10.15 8.17 -19.67
C LEU A 117 11.27 7.26 -20.17
N THR A 118 12.01 6.63 -19.26
CA THR A 118 13.09 5.70 -19.60
C THR A 118 12.81 4.33 -18.98
N GLY A 119 12.58 3.32 -19.83
CA GLY A 119 12.30 1.94 -19.39
C GLY A 119 13.57 1.09 -19.32
N PHE A 120 13.67 0.25 -18.29
CA PHE A 120 14.75 -0.73 -18.10
C PHE A 120 14.28 -1.95 -17.31
N GLY A 121 15.19 -2.92 -17.10
CA GLY A 121 14.84 -4.17 -16.41
C GLY A 121 13.80 -5.00 -17.15
N ASN A 122 14.16 -6.18 -17.61
CA ASN A 122 13.34 -7.07 -18.43
C ASN A 122 12.53 -8.08 -17.59
N TYR A 123 12.16 -7.71 -16.37
CA TYR A 123 11.43 -8.57 -15.42
C TYR A 123 10.26 -7.83 -14.78
N ARG A 124 9.14 -8.53 -14.63
CA ARG A 124 7.96 -8.05 -13.90
C ARG A 124 8.17 -8.11 -12.39
N GLY A 125 7.30 -7.48 -11.61
CA GLY A 125 7.30 -7.57 -10.16
C GLY A 125 6.55 -6.44 -9.46
N THR A 126 6.75 -6.31 -8.16
CA THR A 126 6.03 -5.32 -7.33
C THR A 126 6.98 -4.40 -6.57
N GLY A 127 7.92 -4.95 -5.82
CA GLY A 127 8.75 -4.17 -4.90
C GLY A 127 9.75 -3.26 -5.61
N ILE A 128 9.84 -2.01 -5.14
CA ILE A 128 10.84 -1.03 -5.55
C ILE A 128 11.13 -0.08 -4.38
N ALA A 129 12.38 0.30 -4.17
CA ALA A 129 12.81 1.23 -3.12
C ALA A 129 14.12 1.91 -3.50
N ILE A 130 14.35 3.12 -2.98
CA ILE A 130 15.63 3.84 -3.12
C ILE A 130 16.28 3.94 -1.73
N LYS A 131 17.53 3.54 -1.64
CA LYS A 131 18.30 3.66 -0.40
C LYS A 131 19.80 3.78 -0.72
N ASN A 132 20.48 4.69 -0.04
CA ASN A 132 21.96 4.82 -0.07
C ASN A 132 22.57 4.85 -1.49
N GLY A 133 21.97 5.57 -2.44
CA GLY A 133 22.45 5.71 -3.81
C GLY A 133 22.18 4.50 -4.70
N TYR A 134 21.28 3.61 -4.29
CA TYR A 134 20.84 2.47 -5.08
C TYR A 134 19.31 2.44 -5.22
N LEU A 135 18.87 1.99 -6.39
CA LEU A 135 17.49 1.57 -6.65
C LEU A 135 17.41 0.06 -6.50
N TYR A 136 16.60 -0.41 -5.57
CA TYR A 136 16.28 -1.83 -5.39
C TYR A 136 14.98 -2.14 -6.11
N ALA A 137 14.91 -3.29 -6.81
CA ALA A 137 13.71 -3.73 -7.49
C ALA A 137 13.58 -5.26 -7.44
N ALA A 138 12.38 -5.74 -7.14
CA ALA A 138 12.09 -7.15 -7.05
C ALA A 138 11.42 -7.69 -8.33
N SER A 139 11.81 -8.90 -8.74
CA SER A 139 10.98 -9.79 -9.55
C SER A 139 10.14 -10.69 -8.64
N ASP A 140 9.47 -11.69 -9.20
CA ASP A 140 8.75 -12.69 -8.40
C ASP A 140 9.71 -13.65 -7.66
N ASN A 141 10.99 -13.76 -8.12
CA ASN A 141 11.98 -14.71 -7.58
C ASN A 141 13.26 -14.08 -7.08
N ASP A 142 13.62 -12.90 -7.54
CA ASP A 142 14.91 -12.28 -7.28
C ASP A 142 14.76 -10.82 -6.85
N ILE A 143 15.74 -10.30 -6.12
CA ILE A 143 15.86 -8.88 -5.80
C ILE A 143 17.16 -8.36 -6.40
N PHE A 144 17.07 -7.29 -7.14
CA PHE A 144 18.15 -6.61 -7.83
C PHE A 144 18.39 -5.23 -7.24
N ARG A 145 19.62 -4.70 -7.38
CA ARG A 145 19.87 -3.28 -7.18
C ARG A 145 20.65 -2.69 -8.34
N TYR A 146 20.37 -1.43 -8.59
CA TYR A 146 21.01 -0.59 -9.61
C TYR A 146 21.69 0.58 -8.91
N LYS A 147 22.96 0.84 -9.25
CA LYS A 147 23.64 2.02 -8.75
C LYS A 147 23.10 3.27 -9.43
N LEU A 148 22.84 4.32 -8.65
CA LEU A 148 22.39 5.62 -9.11
C LEU A 148 23.57 6.60 -9.08
N ASP A 149 23.60 7.53 -10.06
CA ASP A 149 24.49 8.70 -10.04
C ASP A 149 23.91 9.83 -9.17
N ALA A 150 24.62 10.93 -9.07
CA ALA A 150 24.20 12.11 -8.29
C ALA A 150 22.86 12.74 -8.78
N ASN A 151 22.48 12.48 -10.03
CA ASN A 151 21.23 12.94 -10.63
C ASN A 151 20.13 11.88 -10.62
N ASN A 152 20.34 10.78 -9.87
CA ASN A 152 19.46 9.62 -9.83
C ASN A 152 19.21 8.97 -11.22
N ASN A 153 20.22 9.00 -12.12
CA ASN A 153 20.22 8.14 -13.29
C ASN A 153 20.78 6.77 -12.92
N VAL A 154 20.21 5.73 -13.51
CA VAL A 154 20.74 4.36 -13.40
C VAL A 154 22.02 4.27 -14.22
N ILE A 155 23.15 3.97 -13.58
CA ILE A 155 24.48 3.96 -14.25
C ILE A 155 24.58 2.80 -15.24
N ASP A 156 24.17 1.59 -14.83
CA ASP A 156 24.12 0.40 -15.69
C ASP A 156 22.74 -0.26 -15.61
N PRO A 157 21.82 0.06 -16.52
CA PRO A 157 20.48 -0.51 -16.52
C PRO A 157 20.41 -1.95 -17.04
N VAL A 158 21.51 -2.46 -17.64
CA VAL A 158 21.56 -3.80 -18.25
C VAL A 158 22.07 -4.86 -17.27
N ASN A 159 23.04 -4.48 -16.43
CA ASN A 159 23.72 -5.42 -15.51
C ASN A 159 23.50 -5.03 -14.04
N PRO A 160 22.29 -5.19 -13.48
CA PRO A 160 22.06 -4.96 -12.06
C PRO A 160 22.78 -6.00 -11.18
N GLU A 161 23.16 -5.59 -9.98
CA GLU A 161 23.62 -6.54 -8.99
C GLU A 161 22.45 -7.37 -8.45
N LYS A 162 22.61 -8.70 -8.39
CA LYS A 162 21.64 -9.57 -7.72
C LYS A 162 21.91 -9.58 -6.23
N ILE A 163 20.96 -9.11 -5.44
CA ILE A 163 21.05 -9.06 -3.97
C ILE A 163 20.55 -10.36 -3.37
N VAL A 164 19.37 -10.84 -3.82
CA VAL A 164 18.78 -12.10 -3.38
C VAL A 164 18.29 -12.87 -4.61
N THR A 165 18.48 -14.18 -4.61
CA THR A 165 18.00 -15.07 -5.66
C THR A 165 17.23 -16.25 -5.09
N GLY A 166 16.31 -16.81 -5.90
CA GLY A 166 15.61 -18.05 -5.58
C GLY A 166 14.51 -17.90 -4.55
N LEU A 167 13.92 -16.71 -4.39
CA LEU A 167 12.70 -16.53 -3.59
C LEU A 167 11.59 -17.38 -4.17
N ILE A 168 10.78 -17.98 -3.29
CA ILE A 168 9.65 -18.81 -3.71
C ILE A 168 8.60 -17.98 -4.42
N ALA A 169 8.28 -18.33 -5.65
CA ALA A 169 7.13 -17.84 -6.40
C ALA A 169 6.35 -19.06 -6.92
N ARG A 170 5.10 -19.15 -6.49
CA ARG A 170 4.14 -20.15 -6.93
C ARG A 170 2.86 -19.42 -7.32
N ASN A 171 1.89 -20.12 -7.90
CA ASN A 171 0.69 -19.54 -8.53
C ASN A 171 -0.16 -18.59 -7.67
N GLU A 172 0.06 -18.51 -6.36
CA GLU A 172 -0.60 -17.57 -5.46
C GLU A 172 0.42 -16.71 -4.70
N HIS A 173 0.08 -15.43 -4.50
CA HIS A 173 0.83 -14.46 -3.69
C HIS A 173 2.32 -14.35 -4.08
N GLU A 174 2.60 -14.34 -5.38
CA GLU A 174 3.96 -14.30 -5.93
C GLU A 174 4.69 -12.99 -5.67
N THR A 175 3.96 -11.90 -5.39
CA THR A 175 4.54 -10.55 -5.28
C THR A 175 5.61 -10.49 -4.19
N LYS A 176 6.71 -9.79 -4.50
CA LYS A 176 7.80 -9.49 -3.57
C LYS A 176 7.84 -8.00 -3.34
N SER A 177 7.03 -7.52 -2.39
CA SER A 177 7.18 -6.16 -1.88
C SER A 177 8.45 -6.07 -1.05
N ILE A 178 9.16 -4.96 -1.12
CA ILE A 178 10.41 -4.74 -0.40
C ILE A 178 10.39 -3.43 0.38
N VAL A 179 11.07 -3.43 1.51
CA VAL A 179 11.39 -2.23 2.28
C VAL A 179 12.78 -2.36 2.90
N LEU A 180 13.45 -1.24 3.15
CA LEU A 180 14.76 -1.19 3.76
C LEU A 180 14.73 -0.37 5.04
N ASP A 181 15.38 -0.87 6.08
CA ASP A 181 15.60 -0.13 7.32
C ASP A 181 16.81 0.83 7.23
N ASN A 182 17.15 1.46 8.34
CA ASN A 182 18.32 2.33 8.43
C ASN A 182 19.62 1.58 8.76
N ASP A 183 19.51 0.29 9.14
CA ASP A 183 20.63 -0.55 9.57
C ASP A 183 21.17 -1.43 8.43
N GLY A 184 20.75 -1.13 7.18
CA GLY A 184 21.21 -1.84 5.99
C GLY A 184 20.59 -3.21 5.79
N ASN A 185 19.39 -3.43 6.34
CA ASN A 185 18.64 -4.65 6.07
C ASN A 185 17.53 -4.37 5.03
N LEU A 186 17.21 -5.41 4.27
CA LEU A 186 16.14 -5.48 3.31
C LEU A 186 15.13 -6.52 3.78
N TYR A 187 13.86 -6.17 3.76
CA TYR A 187 12.77 -7.07 4.12
C TYR A 187 11.90 -7.32 2.91
N THR A 188 11.48 -8.58 2.74
CA THR A 188 10.57 -8.96 1.66
C THR A 188 9.57 -10.00 2.14
N MET A 189 8.34 -9.90 1.62
CA MET A 189 7.32 -10.91 1.83
C MET A 189 7.54 -12.11 0.92
N VAL A 190 7.43 -13.32 1.47
CA VAL A 190 7.25 -14.56 0.70
C VAL A 190 5.86 -15.08 1.03
N GLY A 191 4.90 -14.81 0.15
CA GLY A 191 3.49 -15.13 0.36
C GLY A 191 3.21 -16.62 0.42
N ALA A 192 2.20 -16.99 1.18
CA ALA A 192 1.73 -18.36 1.23
C ALA A 192 1.07 -18.75 -0.11
N TYR A 193 1.42 -19.90 -0.63
CA TYR A 193 0.87 -20.43 -1.89
C TYR A 193 -0.40 -21.27 -1.70
N SER A 194 -1.24 -20.85 -0.77
CA SER A 194 -2.56 -21.42 -0.47
C SER A 194 -3.42 -20.37 0.22
N ASN A 195 -4.73 -20.54 0.14
CA ASN A 195 -5.68 -19.70 0.86
C ASN A 195 -5.59 -19.87 2.38
N SER A 196 -5.59 -21.12 2.86
CA SER A 196 -5.63 -21.46 4.30
C SER A 196 -4.98 -22.79 4.65
N CYS A 197 -3.99 -23.24 3.85
CA CYS A 197 -3.22 -24.47 4.08
C CYS A 197 -4.12 -25.72 4.24
N GLN A 198 -5.10 -25.84 3.37
CA GLN A 198 -6.04 -26.97 3.34
C GLN A 198 -5.45 -28.17 2.63
N VAL A 199 -5.95 -29.38 2.94
CA VAL A 199 -5.61 -30.62 2.23
C VAL A 199 -5.96 -30.50 0.74
N GLN A 200 -7.12 -29.93 0.44
CA GLN A 200 -7.53 -29.51 -0.91
C GLN A 200 -7.83 -28.01 -0.86
N ASP A 201 -6.94 -27.22 -1.44
CA ASP A 201 -7.04 -25.78 -1.37
C ASP A 201 -8.36 -25.27 -1.96
N ARG A 202 -9.02 -24.37 -1.24
CA ARG A 202 -10.32 -23.76 -1.59
C ARG A 202 -11.47 -24.76 -1.82
N ALA A 203 -11.34 -26.01 -1.40
CA ALA A 203 -12.40 -27.01 -1.51
C ALA A 203 -13.38 -26.91 -0.32
N LYS A 204 -14.68 -27.11 -0.61
CA LYS A 204 -15.75 -27.09 0.39
C LYS A 204 -15.49 -28.11 1.50
N GLY A 205 -15.49 -27.64 2.75
CA GLY A 205 -15.31 -28.48 3.93
C GLY A 205 -13.93 -29.11 4.08
N SER A 206 -12.95 -28.73 3.25
CA SER A 206 -11.59 -29.27 3.35
C SER A 206 -10.93 -28.83 4.66
N VAL A 207 -10.35 -29.78 5.37
CA VAL A 207 -9.63 -29.53 6.64
C VAL A 207 -8.24 -28.96 6.39
N GLY A 208 -7.72 -28.28 7.40
CA GLY A 208 -6.36 -27.75 7.38
C GLY A 208 -5.31 -28.83 7.65
N ILE A 209 -4.10 -28.60 7.12
CA ILE A 209 -2.94 -29.46 7.41
C ILE A 209 -2.26 -28.94 8.68
N MET A 210 -2.06 -29.83 9.64
CA MET A 210 -1.46 -29.49 10.94
C MET A 210 -0.28 -30.40 11.25
N PRO A 211 0.96 -29.89 11.45
CA PRO A 211 1.37 -28.50 11.20
C PRO A 211 1.34 -28.14 9.71
N CYS A 212 1.14 -26.86 9.40
CA CYS A 212 1.11 -26.39 8.01
C CYS A 212 2.52 -26.36 7.40
N PRO A 213 2.84 -27.18 6.38
CA PRO A 213 4.18 -27.26 5.80
C PRO A 213 4.53 -26.01 4.97
N ILE A 214 3.56 -25.19 4.59
CA ILE A 214 3.81 -23.92 3.89
C ILE A 214 4.64 -22.98 4.78
N LEU A 215 4.39 -23.00 6.09
CA LEU A 215 5.10 -22.16 7.04
C LEU A 215 6.59 -22.51 7.17
N ASP A 216 7.05 -23.65 6.67
CA ASP A 216 8.46 -23.96 6.66
C ASP A 216 9.25 -23.04 5.74
N SER A 217 8.63 -22.56 4.66
CA SER A 217 9.33 -21.80 3.61
C SER A 217 8.59 -20.60 3.05
N ALA A 218 7.35 -20.33 3.47
CA ALA A 218 6.54 -19.21 2.96
C ALA A 218 5.59 -18.71 4.06
N GLY A 219 4.69 -17.79 3.74
CA GLY A 219 3.75 -17.26 4.70
C GLY A 219 4.40 -16.38 5.76
N GLY A 220 5.35 -15.51 5.35
CA GLY A 220 6.07 -14.64 6.28
C GLY A 220 6.97 -13.62 5.60
N VAL A 221 7.69 -12.87 6.43
CA VAL A 221 8.68 -11.87 6.00
C VAL A 221 10.08 -12.39 6.25
N TRP A 222 10.97 -12.23 5.27
CA TRP A 222 12.40 -12.55 5.35
C TRP A 222 13.24 -11.28 5.32
N GLN A 223 14.30 -11.30 6.14
CA GLN A 223 15.30 -10.24 6.24
C GLN A 223 16.61 -10.69 5.56
N PHE A 224 17.18 -9.81 4.76
CA PHE A 224 18.46 -9.97 4.08
C PHE A 224 19.35 -8.76 4.33
N LYS A 225 20.64 -8.84 3.97
CA LYS A 225 21.51 -7.66 3.93
C LYS A 225 21.34 -6.93 2.59
N ALA A 226 21.03 -5.64 2.64
CA ALA A 226 20.78 -4.83 1.46
C ALA A 226 22.03 -4.58 0.61
N ASP A 227 23.21 -4.56 1.25
CA ASP A 227 24.50 -4.25 0.63
C ASP A 227 25.32 -5.47 0.23
N LYS A 228 24.84 -6.71 0.50
CA LYS A 228 25.53 -7.97 0.22
C LYS A 228 24.95 -8.63 -1.04
N PRO A 229 25.61 -8.53 -2.21
CA PRO A 229 25.20 -9.28 -3.41
C PRO A 229 25.39 -10.79 -3.25
N GLY A 230 24.66 -11.56 -4.08
CA GLY A 230 24.81 -13.01 -4.21
C GLY A 230 24.18 -13.82 -3.08
N GLN A 231 23.30 -13.23 -2.26
CA GLN A 231 22.53 -14.00 -1.29
C GLN A 231 21.50 -14.88 -2.00
N THR A 232 21.28 -16.06 -1.47
CA THR A 232 20.19 -16.95 -1.86
C THR A 232 19.03 -16.83 -0.88
N TYR A 233 17.87 -17.41 -1.23
CA TYR A 233 16.74 -17.47 -0.30
C TYR A 233 17.13 -18.12 1.05
N GLY A 234 18.00 -19.13 1.02
CA GLY A 234 18.50 -19.83 2.22
C GLY A 234 19.36 -18.97 3.15
N ASP A 235 19.93 -17.87 2.68
CA ASP A 235 20.68 -16.91 3.50
C ASP A 235 19.80 -15.96 4.29
N GLY A 236 18.50 -15.94 3.98
CA GLY A 236 17.53 -15.06 4.62
C GLY A 236 17.18 -15.50 6.02
N VAL A 237 17.03 -14.52 6.92
CA VAL A 237 16.51 -14.75 8.27
C VAL A 237 15.01 -14.58 8.23
N ARG A 238 14.25 -15.58 8.68
CA ARG A 238 12.80 -15.42 8.87
C ARG A 238 12.55 -14.40 9.97
N TYR A 239 12.04 -13.25 9.57
CA TYR A 239 11.78 -12.14 10.48
C TYR A 239 10.40 -12.28 11.15
N ALA A 240 9.40 -12.69 10.38
CA ALA A 240 8.04 -12.96 10.87
C ALA A 240 7.40 -14.14 10.13
N THR A 241 6.43 -14.79 10.76
CA THR A 241 5.66 -15.92 10.23
C THR A 241 4.16 -15.70 10.42
N GLY A 242 3.33 -16.61 9.88
CA GLY A 242 1.88 -16.56 10.07
C GLY A 242 1.20 -15.45 9.28
N LEU A 243 1.77 -15.05 8.13
CA LEU A 243 1.24 -14.05 7.22
C LEU A 243 0.84 -14.69 5.88
N ARG A 244 -0.42 -14.59 5.48
CA ARG A 244 -0.90 -15.16 4.22
C ARG A 244 -0.31 -14.45 3.00
N ASN A 245 -0.54 -13.16 2.92
CA ASN A 245 -0.07 -12.29 1.85
C ASN A 245 0.08 -10.84 2.36
N VAL A 246 1.17 -10.21 2.00
CA VAL A 246 1.44 -8.80 2.29
C VAL A 246 1.90 -8.13 1.01
N VAL A 247 1.21 -7.06 0.62
CA VAL A 247 1.63 -6.20 -0.49
C VAL A 247 2.04 -4.82 0.05
N GLY A 248 1.20 -4.21 0.90
CA GLY A 248 1.53 -2.97 1.59
C GLY A 248 2.47 -3.22 2.77
N LEU A 249 3.64 -2.62 2.77
CA LEU A 249 4.58 -2.63 3.89
C LEU A 249 5.43 -1.36 3.87
N ASP A 250 5.84 -0.92 5.07
CA ASP A 250 6.73 0.23 5.22
C ASP A 250 7.52 0.15 6.54
N TRP A 251 8.67 0.82 6.58
CA TRP A 251 9.49 0.96 7.77
C TRP A 251 9.13 2.27 8.48
N ASN A 252 8.53 2.16 9.66
CA ASN A 252 8.24 3.33 10.48
C ASN A 252 9.52 3.79 11.18
N THR A 253 10.09 4.89 10.72
CA THR A 253 11.31 5.46 11.28
C THR A 253 11.13 6.02 12.69
N ALA A 254 9.90 6.37 13.08
CA ALA A 254 9.61 6.91 14.43
C ALA A 254 9.66 5.81 15.50
N THR A 255 9.25 4.58 15.16
CA THR A 255 9.29 3.43 16.07
C THR A 255 10.45 2.48 15.79
N ASN A 256 11.18 2.71 14.69
CA ASN A 256 12.23 1.85 14.17
C ASN A 256 11.76 0.40 14.00
N SER A 257 10.58 0.20 13.42
CA SER A 257 9.94 -1.11 13.24
C SER A 257 9.26 -1.25 11.89
N LEU A 258 9.11 -2.49 11.45
CA LEU A 258 8.44 -2.87 10.21
C LEU A 258 6.92 -2.95 10.44
N PHE A 259 6.16 -2.26 9.61
CA PHE A 259 4.71 -2.41 9.55
C PHE A 259 4.29 -3.08 8.24
N VAL A 260 3.29 -3.94 8.32
CA VAL A 260 2.75 -4.67 7.17
C VAL A 260 1.23 -4.69 7.17
N MET A 261 0.64 -4.77 5.97
CA MET A 261 -0.78 -4.94 5.76
C MET A 261 -1.05 -6.37 5.27
N GLN A 262 -1.64 -7.22 6.11
CA GLN A 262 -2.00 -8.57 5.72
C GLN A 262 -3.35 -8.60 5.02
N HIS A 263 -3.40 -9.25 3.85
CA HIS A 263 -4.64 -9.62 3.18
C HIS A 263 -5.25 -10.86 3.86
N GLY A 264 -6.49 -10.75 4.30
CA GLY A 264 -7.24 -11.84 4.88
C GLY A 264 -7.45 -13.00 3.90
N ARG A 265 -7.84 -14.17 4.43
CA ARG A 265 -8.20 -15.32 3.60
C ARG A 265 -9.51 -15.08 2.85
N ASP A 266 -9.73 -15.80 1.75
CA ASP A 266 -10.93 -15.69 0.94
C ASP A 266 -11.96 -16.80 1.23
N GLN A 267 -13.22 -16.60 0.79
CA GLN A 267 -14.20 -17.64 0.55
C GLN A 267 -14.68 -18.39 1.81
N LEU A 268 -14.90 -17.68 2.93
CA LEU A 268 -15.43 -18.29 4.15
C LEU A 268 -16.76 -19.00 3.90
N ASN A 269 -17.74 -18.35 3.25
CA ASN A 269 -19.07 -18.92 3.05
C ASN A 269 -19.12 -20.03 2.00
N SER A 270 -18.34 -19.93 0.93
CA SER A 270 -18.35 -20.97 -0.11
C SER A 270 -17.66 -22.26 0.34
N ILE A 271 -16.68 -22.13 1.23
CA ILE A 271 -15.94 -23.28 1.79
C ILE A 271 -16.66 -23.84 3.03
N PHE A 272 -17.22 -22.99 3.89
CA PHE A 272 -17.93 -23.38 5.10
C PHE A 272 -19.32 -22.70 5.18
N PRO A 273 -20.27 -23.06 4.28
CA PRO A 273 -21.58 -22.40 4.20
C PRO A 273 -22.48 -22.61 5.41
N ASP A 274 -22.22 -23.64 6.24
CA ASP A 274 -22.96 -23.92 7.45
C ASP A 274 -22.51 -23.02 8.63
N LEU A 275 -21.36 -22.36 8.50
CA LEU A 275 -20.77 -21.48 9.53
C LEU A 275 -20.84 -20.00 9.19
N TYR A 276 -20.80 -19.67 7.89
CA TYR A 276 -20.70 -18.27 7.42
C TYR A 276 -21.71 -17.99 6.32
N ASP A 277 -22.45 -16.90 6.47
CA ASP A 277 -23.29 -16.35 5.42
C ASP A 277 -22.52 -15.43 4.45
N ALA A 278 -23.21 -14.95 3.42
CA ALA A 278 -22.60 -14.09 2.41
C ALA A 278 -22.12 -12.75 2.98
N LYS A 279 -22.85 -12.18 3.96
CA LYS A 279 -22.48 -10.92 4.60
C LYS A 279 -21.25 -11.08 5.48
N GLN A 280 -21.18 -12.15 6.25
CA GLN A 280 -19.98 -12.50 7.01
C GLN A 280 -18.80 -12.72 6.08
N ASN A 281 -18.96 -13.46 4.97
CA ASN A 281 -17.90 -13.62 3.99
C ASN A 281 -17.43 -12.28 3.41
N ALA A 282 -18.33 -11.35 3.18
CA ALA A 282 -17.97 -10.06 2.60
C ALA A 282 -17.21 -9.14 3.56
N GLU A 283 -17.39 -9.30 4.86
CA GLU A 283 -16.78 -8.44 5.88
C GLU A 283 -15.61 -9.12 6.62
N LEU A 284 -15.49 -10.46 6.55
CA LEU A 284 -14.50 -11.26 7.27
C LEU A 284 -13.58 -12.05 6.30
N PRO A 285 -12.37 -12.35 6.77
CA PRO A 285 -11.70 -11.78 7.93
C PRO A 285 -11.23 -10.36 7.69
N ALA A 286 -10.83 -9.66 8.76
CA ALA A 286 -10.24 -8.34 8.67
C ALA A 286 -8.98 -8.33 7.81
N GLU A 287 -8.77 -7.22 7.10
CA GLU A 287 -7.45 -6.80 6.65
C GLU A 287 -6.69 -6.22 7.84
N CYS A 288 -5.52 -6.74 8.15
CA CYS A 288 -4.84 -6.45 9.40
C CYS A 288 -3.53 -5.67 9.19
N MET A 289 -3.34 -4.61 9.98
CA MET A 289 -2.05 -3.98 10.13
C MET A 289 -1.30 -4.63 11.31
N TYR A 290 -0.07 -5.07 11.07
CA TYR A 290 0.81 -5.58 12.11
C TYR A 290 2.09 -4.75 12.20
N GLU A 291 2.52 -4.47 13.42
CA GLU A 291 3.88 -4.05 13.73
C GLU A 291 4.72 -5.31 13.96
N LEU A 292 5.75 -5.50 13.17
CA LEU A 292 6.56 -6.72 13.20
C LEU A 292 7.90 -6.49 13.88
N HIS A 293 8.26 -7.45 14.69
CA HIS A 293 9.59 -7.61 15.28
C HIS A 293 10.17 -8.98 14.91
N LYS A 294 11.46 -9.17 15.10
CA LYS A 294 12.07 -10.47 14.83
C LYS A 294 11.44 -11.56 15.70
N GLY A 295 10.88 -12.58 15.04
CA GLY A 295 10.16 -13.67 15.69
C GLY A 295 8.66 -13.48 15.78
N SER A 296 8.09 -12.39 15.25
CA SER A 296 6.62 -12.19 15.20
C SER A 296 5.90 -13.35 14.54
N ASN A 297 4.78 -13.77 15.15
CA ASN A 297 3.84 -14.73 14.60
C ASN A 297 2.45 -14.06 14.49
N CYS A 298 1.88 -14.00 13.27
CA CYS A 298 0.58 -13.38 13.00
C CYS A 298 -0.57 -14.40 12.87
N GLY A 299 -0.28 -15.69 13.05
CA GLY A 299 -1.26 -16.74 13.27
C GLY A 299 -1.86 -17.43 12.04
N TRP A 300 -1.69 -16.92 10.80
CA TRP A 300 -2.11 -17.67 9.61
C TRP A 300 -1.36 -19.00 9.51
N PRO A 301 -1.99 -20.10 9.12
CA PRO A 301 -3.37 -20.27 8.66
C PRO A 301 -4.37 -20.61 9.77
N TYR A 302 -3.90 -20.77 11.01
CA TYR A 302 -4.67 -21.38 12.11
C TYR A 302 -5.75 -20.49 12.66
N ILE A 303 -5.56 -19.16 12.57
CA ILE A 303 -6.51 -18.16 13.04
C ILE A 303 -6.73 -17.08 11.98
N TYR A 304 -7.81 -16.33 12.15
CA TYR A 304 -8.03 -15.05 11.53
C TYR A 304 -8.51 -14.02 12.58
N TYR A 305 -8.37 -12.73 12.28
CA TYR A 305 -8.89 -11.68 13.15
C TYR A 305 -10.29 -11.26 12.72
N ASP A 306 -11.21 -11.24 13.69
CA ASP A 306 -12.58 -10.75 13.52
C ASP A 306 -12.68 -9.34 14.11
N GLN A 307 -12.82 -8.33 13.25
CA GLN A 307 -12.87 -6.92 13.65
C GLN A 307 -14.16 -6.54 14.40
N PHE A 308 -15.20 -7.34 14.32
CA PHE A 308 -16.46 -7.10 15.04
C PHE A 308 -16.44 -7.68 16.46
N GLN A 309 -15.78 -8.82 16.63
CA GLN A 309 -15.56 -9.45 17.92
C GLN A 309 -14.31 -8.93 18.62
N HIS A 310 -13.40 -8.25 17.90
CA HIS A 310 -12.07 -7.84 18.36
C HIS A 310 -11.26 -9.01 18.92
N LYS A 311 -11.23 -10.13 18.18
CA LYS A 311 -10.63 -11.40 18.64
C LYS A 311 -9.96 -12.15 17.51
N LYS A 312 -8.95 -12.92 17.89
CA LYS A 312 -8.38 -13.99 17.05
C LYS A 312 -9.31 -15.18 17.12
N ILE A 313 -9.90 -15.53 15.98
CA ILE A 313 -10.85 -16.64 15.84
C ILE A 313 -10.13 -17.82 15.20
N LEU A 314 -10.30 -19.01 15.77
CA LEU A 314 -9.79 -20.25 15.19
C LEU A 314 -10.40 -20.45 13.80
N ALA A 315 -9.54 -20.69 12.80
CA ALA A 315 -10.01 -20.87 11.44
C ALA A 315 -10.84 -22.17 11.30
N PRO A 316 -11.88 -22.18 10.48
CA PRO A 316 -12.80 -23.32 10.41
C PRO A 316 -12.13 -24.61 9.94
N GLU A 317 -11.09 -24.51 9.12
CA GLU A 317 -10.24 -25.63 8.70
C GLU A 317 -9.59 -26.37 9.86
N TYR A 318 -9.41 -25.69 10.98
CA TYR A 318 -8.74 -26.18 12.21
C TYR A 318 -9.73 -26.38 13.37
N GLY A 319 -11.03 -26.51 13.06
CA GLY A 319 -12.08 -26.76 14.03
C GLY A 319 -12.70 -25.51 14.66
N GLY A 320 -12.54 -24.34 14.02
CA GLY A 320 -13.24 -23.12 14.40
C GLY A 320 -14.72 -23.16 13.98
N ASP A 321 -15.54 -22.38 14.68
CA ASP A 321 -17.00 -22.27 14.49
C ASP A 321 -17.45 -20.81 14.28
N GLY A 322 -16.51 -19.92 13.99
CA GLY A 322 -16.75 -18.48 13.88
C GLY A 322 -16.80 -17.73 15.22
N LYS A 323 -16.61 -18.41 16.35
CA LYS A 323 -16.65 -17.84 17.72
C LYS A 323 -15.49 -18.30 18.57
N LYS A 324 -15.06 -19.55 18.39
CA LYS A 324 -13.97 -20.16 19.13
C LYS A 324 -12.67 -19.40 18.88
N THR A 325 -12.05 -18.92 19.95
CA THR A 325 -10.75 -18.24 19.90
C THR A 325 -9.61 -19.25 19.75
N GLY A 326 -8.47 -18.76 19.25
CA GLY A 326 -7.24 -19.54 19.10
C GLY A 326 -6.04 -18.65 18.86
N GLY A 327 -4.85 -19.26 18.71
CA GLY A 327 -3.63 -18.55 18.42
C GLY A 327 -3.12 -17.72 19.58
N ASP A 328 -3.03 -18.30 20.78
CA ASP A 328 -2.56 -17.61 21.99
C ASP A 328 -1.11 -17.13 21.84
N ASP A 329 -0.32 -17.82 21.00
CA ASP A 329 1.06 -17.48 20.62
C ASP A 329 1.17 -16.47 19.46
N ALA A 330 0.05 -16.14 18.81
CA ALA A 330 0.02 -15.16 17.74
C ALA A 330 -0.26 -13.76 18.29
N GLN A 331 0.45 -12.76 17.73
CA GLN A 331 0.22 -11.37 18.11
C GLN A 331 -1.13 -10.84 17.58
N ASP A 332 -1.70 -9.87 18.27
CA ASP A 332 -2.86 -9.11 17.78
C ASP A 332 -2.44 -8.09 16.72
N PRO A 333 -3.30 -7.78 15.74
CA PRO A 333 -3.05 -6.65 14.85
C PRO A 333 -3.12 -5.33 15.62
N VAL A 334 -2.32 -4.35 15.19
CA VAL A 334 -2.36 -2.99 15.76
C VAL A 334 -3.52 -2.16 15.22
N ALA A 335 -4.03 -2.50 14.03
CA ALA A 335 -5.27 -1.97 13.46
C ALA A 335 -5.90 -3.03 12.53
N SER A 336 -7.22 -2.94 12.35
CA SER A 336 -7.98 -3.84 11.50
C SER A 336 -8.99 -3.07 10.66
N TYR A 337 -9.22 -3.55 9.44
CA TYR A 337 -10.08 -2.93 8.44
C TYR A 337 -11.05 -3.97 7.89
N PRO A 338 -12.17 -3.54 7.25
CA PRO A 338 -13.11 -4.48 6.63
C PRO A 338 -12.42 -5.44 5.65
N GLY A 339 -12.94 -6.67 5.58
CA GLY A 339 -12.39 -7.73 4.74
C GLY A 339 -12.36 -7.39 3.25
N HIS A 340 -11.39 -7.97 2.55
CA HIS A 340 -11.27 -7.98 1.09
C HIS A 340 -10.99 -6.62 0.42
N LEU A 341 -10.61 -5.60 1.17
CA LEU A 341 -10.29 -4.28 0.58
C LEU A 341 -8.94 -4.27 -0.15
N ALA A 342 -8.10 -5.29 0.05
CA ALA A 342 -6.79 -5.47 -0.56
C ALA A 342 -5.82 -4.30 -0.32
N PRO A 343 -5.21 -4.17 0.86
CA PRO A 343 -4.30 -3.08 1.20
C PRO A 343 -2.93 -3.26 0.53
N ASN A 344 -2.78 -2.73 -0.69
CA ASN A 344 -1.61 -2.92 -1.55
C ASN A 344 -0.48 -1.91 -1.32
N GLY A 345 -0.75 -0.78 -0.67
CA GLY A 345 0.24 0.24 -0.33
C GLY A 345 0.18 0.64 1.13
N LEU A 346 1.33 0.88 1.73
CA LEU A 346 1.49 1.45 3.07
C LEU A 346 2.60 2.49 3.00
N LEU A 347 2.39 3.66 3.61
CA LEU A 347 3.36 4.74 3.67
C LEU A 347 3.24 5.51 4.98
N PHE A 348 4.24 5.47 5.83
CA PHE A 348 4.35 6.38 6.98
C PHE A 348 4.76 7.77 6.51
N TYR A 349 3.92 8.76 6.78
CA TYR A 349 4.16 10.12 6.34
C TYR A 349 5.17 10.82 7.25
N THR A 350 6.27 11.27 6.67
CA THR A 350 7.35 12.02 7.35
C THR A 350 7.52 13.44 6.81
N GLY A 351 6.68 13.82 5.84
CA GLY A 351 6.73 15.14 5.20
C GLY A 351 6.18 16.27 6.06
N SER A 352 6.49 17.49 5.67
CA SER A 352 6.01 18.72 6.35
C SER A 352 4.95 19.48 5.55
N GLN A 353 4.69 19.10 4.28
CA GLN A 353 3.78 19.84 3.41
C GLN A 353 2.32 19.76 3.86
N PHE A 354 1.89 18.57 4.33
CA PHE A 354 0.49 18.37 4.70
C PHE A 354 0.14 19.05 6.03
N PRO A 355 -1.14 19.42 6.22
CA PRO A 355 -1.63 19.93 7.50
C PRO A 355 -1.31 19.00 8.67
N GLU A 356 -1.26 19.55 9.87
CA GLU A 356 -0.91 18.83 11.11
C GLU A 356 -1.71 17.56 11.31
N LYS A 357 -2.98 17.57 10.91
CA LYS A 357 -3.89 16.40 10.97
C LYS A 357 -3.31 15.16 10.27
N TYR A 358 -2.54 15.35 9.17
CA TYR A 358 -1.98 14.27 8.34
C TYR A 358 -0.50 14.01 8.61
N LYS A 359 0.05 14.62 9.62
CA LYS A 359 1.35 14.26 10.18
C LYS A 359 1.17 13.15 11.21
N ASN A 360 2.23 12.42 11.53
CA ASN A 360 2.18 11.32 12.50
C ASN A 360 1.09 10.29 12.18
N GLY A 361 1.20 9.65 11.01
CA GLY A 361 0.28 8.62 10.58
C GLY A 361 0.74 7.91 9.33
N ALA A 362 -0.06 6.99 8.87
CA ALA A 362 0.20 6.18 7.68
C ALA A 362 -0.92 6.34 6.66
N PHE A 363 -0.54 6.43 5.39
CA PHE A 363 -1.46 6.29 4.26
C PHE A 363 -1.50 4.83 3.82
N ILE A 364 -2.71 4.32 3.52
CA ILE A 364 -2.95 2.94 3.10
C ILE A 364 -3.74 2.97 1.79
N ALA A 365 -3.18 2.41 0.72
CA ALA A 365 -3.90 2.26 -0.54
C ALA A 365 -4.67 0.94 -0.56
N PHE A 366 -5.99 1.03 -0.50
CA PHE A 366 -6.90 -0.10 -0.66
C PHE A 366 -7.28 -0.27 -2.12
N HIS A 367 -6.73 -1.30 -2.74
CA HIS A 367 -6.87 -1.61 -4.17
C HIS A 367 -8.31 -1.91 -4.59
N GLY A 368 -9.12 -2.37 -3.66
CA GLY A 368 -10.52 -2.70 -3.86
C GLY A 368 -10.78 -4.17 -4.08
N SER A 369 -11.93 -4.60 -3.60
CA SER A 369 -12.37 -6.00 -3.58
C SER A 369 -12.83 -6.51 -4.95
N TRP A 370 -12.94 -7.84 -5.04
CA TRP A 370 -13.49 -8.57 -6.19
C TRP A 370 -14.37 -9.75 -5.77
N ASN A 371 -14.34 -10.13 -4.49
CA ASN A 371 -14.86 -11.39 -3.96
C ASN A 371 -15.92 -11.21 -2.85
N ARG A 372 -16.60 -10.05 -2.80
CA ARG A 372 -17.63 -9.75 -1.80
C ARG A 372 -19.05 -10.17 -2.23
N ALA A 373 -19.24 -10.54 -3.51
CA ALA A 373 -20.56 -10.90 -4.03
C ALA A 373 -21.28 -11.96 -3.15
N PRO A 374 -22.61 -11.85 -2.94
CA PRO A 374 -23.55 -10.90 -3.54
C PRO A 374 -23.51 -9.47 -2.96
N GLU A 375 -22.78 -9.26 -1.86
CA GLU A 375 -22.61 -7.92 -1.29
C GLU A 375 -21.82 -7.01 -2.25
N PRO A 376 -22.07 -5.70 -2.24
CA PRO A 376 -21.33 -4.74 -3.05
C PRO A 376 -19.82 -4.80 -2.81
N GLN A 377 -19.03 -4.63 -3.88
CA GLN A 377 -17.59 -4.45 -3.75
C GLN A 377 -17.28 -3.15 -3.01
N LYS A 378 -16.14 -3.08 -2.32
CA LYS A 378 -15.66 -1.94 -1.54
C LYS A 378 -14.15 -1.72 -1.72
N GLY A 379 -13.64 -0.61 -1.21
CA GLY A 379 -12.26 -0.18 -1.38
C GLY A 379 -12.13 0.83 -2.49
N PHE A 380 -11.03 0.82 -3.24
CA PHE A 380 -10.71 1.78 -4.31
C PHE A 380 -10.48 3.20 -3.78
N PHE A 381 -9.78 3.31 -2.65
CA PHE A 381 -9.48 4.57 -1.97
C PHE A 381 -8.13 4.51 -1.23
N VAL A 382 -7.64 5.67 -0.82
CA VAL A 382 -6.52 5.79 0.11
C VAL A 382 -7.06 6.26 1.47
N VAL A 383 -6.67 5.57 2.53
CA VAL A 383 -7.02 5.91 3.92
C VAL A 383 -5.82 6.55 4.60
N PHE A 384 -6.06 7.54 5.44
CA PHE A 384 -5.11 8.00 6.44
C PHE A 384 -5.45 7.37 7.80
N GLN A 385 -4.49 6.64 8.37
CA GLN A 385 -4.56 6.10 9.72
C GLN A 385 -3.71 6.97 10.64
N PRO A 386 -4.30 7.71 11.59
CA PRO A 386 -3.53 8.51 12.52
C PRO A 386 -2.78 7.61 13.52
N PHE A 387 -1.60 8.10 13.95
CA PHE A 387 -0.78 7.46 14.96
C PHE A 387 -0.49 8.43 16.10
N LYS A 388 -0.38 7.90 17.29
CA LYS A 388 0.09 8.60 18.49
C LYS A 388 1.01 7.67 19.27
N ASP A 389 2.18 8.18 19.67
CA ASP A 389 3.17 7.41 20.43
C ASP A 389 3.53 6.07 19.76
N GLY A 390 3.67 6.09 18.43
CA GLY A 390 4.04 4.92 17.62
C GLY A 390 2.93 3.90 17.37
N LYS A 391 1.69 4.15 17.84
CA LYS A 391 0.55 3.23 17.68
C LYS A 391 -0.61 3.88 16.94
N PRO A 392 -1.42 3.11 16.20
CA PRO A 392 -2.66 3.62 15.62
C PRO A 392 -3.55 4.27 16.69
N SER A 393 -4.15 5.41 16.36
CA SER A 393 -4.93 6.24 17.28
C SER A 393 -6.22 6.67 16.62
N GLY A 394 -7.33 6.09 17.07
CA GLY A 394 -8.63 6.31 16.43
C GLY A 394 -8.81 5.56 15.11
N ASP A 395 -9.93 5.84 14.46
CA ASP A 395 -10.29 5.19 13.20
C ASP A 395 -9.53 5.81 12.02
N GLY A 396 -9.22 4.98 11.02
CA GLY A 396 -8.74 5.46 9.73
C GLY A 396 -9.81 6.27 9.00
N GLU A 397 -9.41 7.33 8.31
CA GLU A 397 -10.32 8.15 7.49
C GLU A 397 -9.99 8.04 5.99
N VAL A 398 -11.00 8.07 5.13
CA VAL A 398 -10.77 8.11 3.68
C VAL A 398 -10.17 9.47 3.33
N PHE A 399 -8.94 9.44 2.82
CA PHE A 399 -8.17 10.62 2.42
C PHE A 399 -8.35 10.93 0.93
N ALA A 400 -8.21 9.92 0.06
CA ALA A 400 -8.45 10.08 -1.37
C ALA A 400 -9.44 9.02 -1.84
N ASP A 401 -10.50 9.43 -2.52
CA ASP A 401 -11.63 8.58 -2.90
C ASP A 401 -11.99 8.73 -4.38
N ASN A 402 -12.94 7.90 -4.81
CA ASN A 402 -13.52 7.91 -6.16
C ASN A 402 -12.60 7.38 -7.27
N PHE A 403 -11.54 6.66 -6.93
CA PHE A 403 -10.72 5.97 -7.94
C PHE A 403 -11.55 5.02 -8.81
N SER A 404 -12.58 4.42 -8.26
CA SER A 404 -13.49 3.57 -9.03
C SER A 404 -14.26 4.32 -10.12
N GLY A 405 -14.46 5.64 -9.99
CA GLY A 405 -15.25 6.46 -10.90
C GLY A 405 -16.75 6.49 -10.56
N GLY A 406 -17.10 6.19 -9.30
CA GLY A 406 -18.43 6.33 -8.74
C GLY A 406 -18.99 5.12 -8.01
N PRO A 407 -20.07 5.30 -7.23
CA PRO A 407 -20.62 4.25 -6.36
C PRO A 407 -21.05 2.98 -7.11
N GLU A 408 -21.65 3.10 -8.28
CA GLU A 408 -22.09 1.97 -9.10
C GLU A 408 -20.91 1.13 -9.60
N LYS A 409 -19.82 1.79 -10.04
CA LYS A 409 -18.60 1.11 -10.45
C LYS A 409 -17.91 0.44 -9.27
N THR A 410 -17.90 1.09 -8.10
CA THR A 410 -17.44 0.48 -6.86
C THR A 410 -18.21 -0.79 -6.57
N ALA A 411 -19.55 -0.70 -6.48
CA ALA A 411 -20.39 -1.83 -6.11
C ALA A 411 -20.26 -3.02 -7.07
N SER A 412 -20.10 -2.78 -8.37
CA SER A 412 -19.91 -3.81 -9.38
C SER A 412 -18.49 -4.33 -9.52
N GLY A 413 -17.51 -3.71 -8.86
CA GLY A 413 -16.08 -4.03 -9.02
C GLY A 413 -15.47 -3.63 -10.37
N ARG A 414 -16.23 -2.91 -11.22
CA ARG A 414 -15.78 -2.41 -12.53
C ARG A 414 -15.12 -1.03 -12.40
N ALA A 415 -14.20 -0.93 -11.46
CA ALA A 415 -13.51 0.31 -11.15
C ALA A 415 -12.69 0.84 -12.34
N ASN A 416 -12.67 2.16 -12.52
CA ASN A 416 -11.80 2.81 -13.49
C ASN A 416 -10.33 2.65 -13.09
N HIS A 417 -10.03 2.89 -11.82
CA HIS A 417 -8.69 2.87 -11.25
C HIS A 417 -8.68 2.07 -9.95
N ARG A 418 -7.53 1.49 -9.64
CA ARG A 418 -7.27 0.71 -8.42
C ARG A 418 -5.97 1.19 -7.77
N PRO A 419 -6.03 2.00 -6.70
CA PRO A 419 -4.83 2.51 -6.03
C PRO A 419 -4.00 1.34 -5.48
N CYS A 420 -2.66 1.42 -5.69
CA CYS A 420 -1.76 0.33 -5.35
C CYS A 420 -0.55 0.78 -4.54
N GLY A 421 0.48 1.33 -5.18
CA GLY A 421 1.70 1.79 -4.51
C GLY A 421 1.59 3.22 -4.01
N LEU A 422 2.29 3.49 -2.93
CA LEU A 422 2.41 4.82 -2.32
C LEU A 422 3.89 5.18 -2.16
N ALA A 423 4.23 6.44 -2.38
CA ALA A 423 5.54 7.00 -2.03
C ALA A 423 5.41 8.47 -1.64
N GLN A 424 6.34 8.95 -0.82
CA GLN A 424 6.47 10.37 -0.48
C GLN A 424 7.47 11.05 -1.40
N GLY A 425 7.11 12.20 -1.93
CA GLY A 425 8.00 13.09 -2.67
C GLY A 425 8.88 13.94 -1.76
N PRO A 426 9.98 14.51 -2.29
CA PRO A 426 10.89 15.35 -1.50
C PRO A 426 10.23 16.65 -1.02
N ASP A 427 9.18 17.09 -1.67
CA ASP A 427 8.37 18.25 -1.29
C ASP A 427 7.28 17.91 -0.24
N GLY A 428 7.18 16.66 0.19
CA GLY A 428 6.17 16.18 1.14
C GLY A 428 4.83 15.84 0.50
N SER A 429 4.69 15.89 -0.83
CA SER A 429 3.54 15.31 -1.53
C SER A 429 3.54 13.78 -1.46
N ILE A 430 2.41 13.14 -1.71
CA ILE A 430 2.36 11.68 -1.86
C ILE A 430 2.04 11.30 -3.31
N TYR A 431 2.61 10.19 -3.77
CA TYR A 431 2.36 9.61 -5.07
C TYR A 431 1.52 8.35 -4.92
N VAL A 432 0.56 8.15 -5.83
CA VAL A 432 -0.33 7.00 -5.86
C VAL A 432 -0.27 6.38 -7.25
N THR A 433 -0.05 5.08 -7.34
CA THR A 433 -0.13 4.32 -8.59
C THR A 433 -1.47 3.64 -8.74
N ASP A 434 -1.89 3.39 -9.99
CA ASP A 434 -3.07 2.62 -10.37
C ASP A 434 -2.67 1.52 -11.37
N ASP A 435 -2.80 0.28 -11.00
CA ASP A 435 -2.43 -0.88 -11.83
C ASP A 435 -3.53 -1.37 -12.76
N SER A 436 -4.65 -0.64 -12.85
CA SER A 436 -5.77 -0.93 -13.75
C SER A 436 -5.65 -0.19 -15.09
N LYS A 437 -5.44 1.13 -15.06
CA LYS A 437 -5.31 2.00 -16.24
C LYS A 437 -3.92 2.58 -16.40
N GLY A 438 -3.05 2.39 -15.42
CA GLY A 438 -1.67 2.84 -15.48
C GLY A 438 -1.49 4.32 -15.22
N THR A 439 -2.33 4.91 -14.39
CA THR A 439 -2.21 6.30 -13.99
C THR A 439 -1.34 6.43 -12.73
N ILE A 440 -0.56 7.48 -12.67
CA ILE A 440 0.22 7.87 -11.49
C ILE A 440 -0.18 9.29 -11.14
N TRP A 441 -0.63 9.50 -9.91
CA TRP A 441 -0.95 10.82 -9.38
C TRP A 441 0.07 11.26 -8.35
N LYS A 442 0.29 12.56 -8.30
CA LYS A 442 0.90 13.29 -7.20
C LYS A 442 -0.20 14.04 -6.45
N ILE A 443 -0.38 13.75 -5.18
CA ILE A 443 -1.33 14.46 -4.31
C ILE A 443 -0.53 15.46 -3.48
N ALA A 444 -0.83 16.72 -3.65
CA ALA A 444 -0.13 17.82 -2.98
C ALA A 444 -1.13 18.72 -2.23
N TYR A 445 -0.65 19.34 -1.14
CA TYR A 445 -1.40 20.39 -0.46
C TYR A 445 -1.01 21.73 -1.07
N THR A 446 -2.00 22.47 -1.56
CA THR A 446 -1.80 23.65 -2.42
C THR A 446 -2.09 24.99 -1.72
N LYS A 447 -2.33 24.98 -0.40
CA LYS A 447 -2.57 26.21 0.36
C LYS A 447 -1.29 26.86 0.85
#